data_aaeed99638145342b3db84c774c70f04
#
_entry.id   aaeed99638145342b3db84c774c70f04
#
_cell.length_a   1.000
_cell.length_b   1.000
_cell.length_c   1.000
_cell.angle_alpha   90.00
_cell.angle_beta   90.00
_cell.angle_gamma   90.00
#
_symmetry.space_group_name_H-M   'P 1'
#
loop_
_entity.id
_entity.type
_entity.pdbx_description
1 polymer ?
#
loop_
_entity_poly.entity_id
_entity_poly.type
_entity_poly.pdbx_seq_one_letter_code
_entity_poly.pdbx_strand_id
1 'polypeptide(L)'
;MITARSESGRLVSGEADTGPVSDPEMHFLGHSTVRVELAGHTVLTDPLLAPHVGLLRRVVPAPPPASWSGVDLVLVSHLHGDHLHLPSLRMLDPDVRIAVPRGAGAWLRARGFRYVEELMPGESFRHGELRITAVPAEHSGHRWGPRLTHGPDTDAVGHLVEGAGRTVYVSGDTDLFDGMHLLGARGIDVALLPVWGWGPTLGPGHLDPARAAAATARLRPRVAVPVHWGTLAVRGTTVLPGLRGRMRSLLTEPPHTYAAEVAALGLDTHVAVTEPGRPVLLPAATEIA
;
A
#
# COMPACT_ATOMS: atom_id res chain seq x y z
N MET A 1 22.74 -32.14 59.07
CA MET A 1 22.02 -30.83 59.16
C MET A 1 22.63 -29.95 58.08
N ILE A 2 21.99 -29.86 56.92
CA ILE A 2 22.44 -29.01 55.83
C ILE A 2 21.25 -28.04 55.55
N THR A 3 21.47 -26.78 55.86
CA THR A 3 20.49 -25.72 55.66
C THR A 3 20.59 -25.23 54.19
N ALA A 4 19.54 -25.45 53.41
CA ALA A 4 19.38 -24.85 52.10
C ALA A 4 18.91 -23.40 52.24
N ARG A 5 19.64 -22.46 51.63
CA ARG A 5 19.17 -21.06 51.47
C ARG A 5 18.30 -20.99 50.23
N SER A 6 17.11 -20.42 50.39
CA SER A 6 16.21 -20.04 49.31
C SER A 6 16.70 -18.73 48.67
N GLU A 7 17.09 -18.77 47.38
CA GLU A 7 17.26 -17.57 46.58
C GLU A 7 15.90 -17.16 46.02
N SER A 8 15.42 -16.00 46.45
CA SER A 8 14.21 -15.35 45.89
C SER A 8 14.53 -14.76 44.54
N GLY A 9 14.10 -15.44 43.48
CA GLY A 9 14.10 -14.88 42.13
C GLY A 9 13.13 -13.74 42.01
N ARG A 10 13.64 -12.53 41.89
CA ARG A 10 12.88 -11.33 41.55
C ARG A 10 12.49 -11.41 40.07
N LEU A 11 11.22 -11.66 39.78
CA LEU A 11 10.66 -11.48 38.45
C LEU A 11 10.76 -10.00 38.11
N VAL A 12 11.65 -9.66 37.19
CA VAL A 12 11.69 -8.33 36.55
C VAL A 12 10.54 -8.33 35.55
N SER A 13 9.43 -7.72 35.92
CA SER A 13 8.39 -7.35 34.98
C SER A 13 8.98 -6.24 34.10
N GLY A 14 9.40 -6.59 32.89
CA GLY A 14 9.71 -5.60 31.87
C GLY A 14 8.42 -4.88 31.51
N GLU A 15 8.21 -3.69 32.07
CA GLU A 15 7.28 -2.74 31.51
C GLU A 15 7.77 -2.42 30.10
N ALA A 16 6.98 -2.81 29.09
CA ALA A 16 7.20 -2.33 27.74
C ALA A 16 7.11 -0.80 27.79
N ASP A 17 8.20 -0.14 27.43
CA ASP A 17 8.25 1.32 27.25
C ASP A 17 7.23 1.68 26.16
N THR A 18 6.02 2.02 26.59
CA THR A 18 4.98 2.54 25.70
C THR A 18 5.24 4.04 25.56
N GLY A 19 6.24 4.39 24.77
CA GLY A 19 6.34 5.75 24.24
C GLY A 19 5.00 6.19 23.63
N PRO A 20 4.73 7.50 23.49
CA PRO A 20 3.45 7.97 22.97
C PRO A 20 3.21 7.35 21.59
N VAL A 21 2.06 6.66 21.46
CA VAL A 21 1.61 6.06 20.19
C VAL A 21 1.37 7.21 19.23
N SER A 22 2.23 7.36 18.22
CA SER A 22 2.09 8.38 17.17
C SER A 22 1.43 7.77 15.93
N ASP A 23 0.52 8.52 15.32
CA ASP A 23 -0.04 8.15 14.02
C ASP A 23 1.06 8.16 12.95
N PRO A 24 0.96 7.31 11.91
CA PRO A 24 1.90 7.33 10.80
C PRO A 24 1.81 8.65 10.03
N GLU A 25 2.94 9.20 9.61
CA GLU A 25 2.95 10.29 8.64
C GLU A 25 2.91 9.70 7.22
N MET A 26 2.04 10.24 6.37
CA MET A 26 1.81 9.65 5.06
C MET A 26 1.75 10.71 3.97
N HIS A 27 2.33 10.39 2.79
CA HIS A 27 2.23 11.19 1.58
C HIS A 27 1.73 10.32 0.42
N PHE A 28 0.61 10.72 -0.18
CA PHE A 28 0.11 10.07 -1.40
C PHE A 28 0.84 10.64 -2.62
N LEU A 29 1.82 9.91 -3.15
CA LEU A 29 2.61 10.34 -4.31
C LEU A 29 1.93 10.08 -5.64
N GLY A 30 0.80 9.37 -5.61
CA GLY A 30 -0.04 9.06 -6.76
C GLY A 30 -0.02 7.59 -7.15
N HIS A 31 -1.07 7.13 -7.83
CA HIS A 31 -1.36 5.74 -8.14
C HIS A 31 -1.44 4.90 -6.86
N SER A 32 -0.66 3.83 -6.72
CA SER A 32 -0.54 3.05 -5.49
C SER A 32 0.71 3.41 -4.66
N THR A 33 1.37 4.52 -5.03
CA THR A 33 2.60 4.96 -4.36
C THR A 33 2.27 5.87 -3.19
N VAL A 34 2.45 5.36 -1.99
CA VAL A 34 2.32 6.10 -0.73
C VAL A 34 3.62 5.97 0.05
N ARG A 35 4.15 7.10 0.51
CA ARG A 35 5.23 7.14 1.49
C ARG A 35 4.61 7.11 2.88
N VAL A 36 5.06 6.19 3.71
CA VAL A 36 4.59 5.97 5.08
C VAL A 36 5.78 6.06 6.01
N GLU A 37 5.74 6.99 6.96
CA GLU A 37 6.70 7.06 8.06
C GLU A 37 6.05 6.45 9.30
N LEU A 38 6.67 5.41 9.84
CA LEU A 38 6.17 4.68 11.00
C LEU A 38 7.34 4.08 11.79
N ALA A 39 7.34 4.24 13.10
CA ALA A 39 8.36 3.70 13.99
C ALA A 39 9.80 4.04 13.56
N GLY A 40 10.03 5.26 13.05
CA GLY A 40 11.35 5.74 12.60
C GLY A 40 11.82 5.18 11.25
N HIS A 41 10.96 4.48 10.52
CA HIS A 41 11.23 3.92 9.20
C HIS A 41 10.39 4.59 8.12
N THR A 42 10.95 4.67 6.91
CA THR A 42 10.27 5.21 5.73
C THR A 42 9.97 4.11 4.73
N VAL A 43 8.71 3.74 4.64
CA VAL A 43 8.20 2.71 3.73
C VAL A 43 7.61 3.36 2.48
N LEU A 44 7.89 2.80 1.31
CA LEU A 44 7.29 3.23 0.04
C LEU A 44 6.53 2.08 -0.60
N THR A 45 5.25 2.27 -0.89
CA THR A 45 4.40 1.26 -1.52
C THR A 45 4.43 1.40 -3.03
N ASP A 46 4.48 0.30 -3.77
CA ASP A 46 4.34 0.21 -5.23
C ASP A 46 4.93 1.41 -6.00
N PRO A 47 6.25 1.66 -5.95
CA PRO A 47 6.84 2.92 -6.38
C PRO A 47 6.71 3.18 -7.88
N LEU A 48 5.91 4.19 -8.23
CA LEU A 48 5.81 4.76 -9.58
C LEU A 48 6.27 6.22 -9.57
N LEU A 49 7.58 6.45 -9.61
CA LEU A 49 8.22 7.76 -9.51
C LEU A 49 8.48 8.41 -10.87
N ALA A 50 8.48 7.61 -11.93
CA ALA A 50 8.71 8.08 -13.29
C ALA A 50 7.43 8.68 -13.92
N PRO A 51 7.56 9.51 -14.97
CA PRO A 51 6.42 10.18 -15.60
C PRO A 51 5.56 9.26 -16.47
N HIS A 52 5.96 8.02 -16.69
CA HIS A 52 5.22 7.07 -17.54
C HIS A 52 5.56 5.62 -17.20
N VAL A 53 4.68 4.71 -17.56
CA VAL A 53 4.90 3.27 -17.59
C VAL A 53 4.24 2.70 -18.86
N GLY A 54 5.05 2.16 -19.75
CA GLY A 54 4.55 1.72 -21.08
C GLY A 54 3.81 2.84 -21.81
N LEU A 55 2.56 2.59 -22.18
CA LEU A 55 1.66 3.55 -22.82
C LEU A 55 0.96 4.50 -21.87
N LEU A 56 1.02 4.23 -20.56
CA LEU A 56 0.42 5.07 -19.55
C LEU A 56 1.33 6.26 -19.24
N ARG A 57 0.71 7.42 -19.06
CA ARG A 57 1.39 8.64 -18.64
C ARG A 57 0.76 9.21 -17.40
N ARG A 58 1.58 9.80 -16.55
CA ARG A 58 1.08 10.59 -15.43
C ARG A 58 0.35 11.82 -15.98
N VAL A 59 -0.83 12.06 -15.43
CA VAL A 59 -1.65 13.27 -15.68
C VAL A 59 -1.39 14.34 -14.63
N VAL A 60 -0.62 14.00 -13.59
CA VAL A 60 -0.09 14.87 -12.55
C VAL A 60 1.44 14.86 -12.60
N PRO A 61 2.14 15.86 -12.06
CA PRO A 61 3.60 15.88 -12.03
C PRO A 61 4.20 14.64 -11.39
N ALA A 62 5.36 14.20 -11.86
CA ALA A 62 6.11 13.16 -11.18
C ALA A 62 6.56 13.68 -9.80
N PRO A 63 6.56 12.82 -8.75
CA PRO A 63 6.94 13.24 -7.42
C PRO A 63 8.42 13.70 -7.41
N PRO A 64 8.73 14.84 -6.78
CA PRO A 64 10.11 15.33 -6.70
C PRO A 64 10.97 14.43 -5.81
N PRO A 65 12.29 14.32 -6.04
CA PRO A 65 13.18 13.46 -5.26
C PRO A 65 13.07 13.63 -3.74
N ALA A 66 12.82 14.84 -3.25
CA ALA A 66 12.64 15.11 -1.82
C ALA A 66 11.45 14.35 -1.21
N SER A 67 10.41 14.04 -1.99
CA SER A 67 9.21 13.34 -1.49
C SER A 67 9.39 11.84 -1.29
N TRP A 68 10.48 11.26 -1.77
CA TRP A 68 10.81 9.83 -1.61
C TRP A 68 12.26 9.60 -1.17
N SER A 69 12.97 10.66 -0.71
CA SER A 69 14.30 10.52 -0.10
C SER A 69 14.20 9.78 1.24
N GLY A 70 15.26 9.04 1.58
CA GLY A 70 15.35 8.34 2.86
C GLY A 70 14.45 7.10 2.97
N VAL A 71 13.87 6.63 1.86
CA VAL A 71 13.14 5.35 1.83
C VAL A 71 14.11 4.21 2.13
N ASP A 72 13.81 3.44 3.16
CA ASP A 72 14.60 2.29 3.60
C ASP A 72 13.91 0.94 3.33
N LEU A 73 12.61 0.95 3.06
CA LEU A 73 11.84 -0.24 2.69
C LEU A 73 10.85 0.06 1.56
N VAL A 74 10.81 -0.82 0.57
CA VAL A 74 9.81 -0.84 -0.50
C VAL A 74 8.91 -2.05 -0.35
N LEU A 75 7.61 -1.86 -0.47
CA LEU A 75 6.61 -2.94 -0.55
C LEU A 75 6.03 -2.97 -1.96
N VAL A 76 6.12 -4.13 -2.61
CA VAL A 76 5.52 -4.37 -3.93
C VAL A 76 4.41 -5.38 -3.79
N SER A 77 3.20 -5.00 -4.17
CA SER A 77 2.01 -5.82 -4.04
C SER A 77 1.94 -6.93 -5.09
N HIS A 78 2.28 -6.62 -6.33
CA HIS A 78 2.27 -7.55 -7.45
C HIS A 78 3.15 -7.06 -8.61
N LEU A 79 3.25 -7.83 -9.69
CA LEU A 79 4.27 -7.60 -10.71
C LEU A 79 3.81 -6.80 -11.93
N HIS A 80 2.62 -6.23 -11.95
CA HIS A 80 2.19 -5.33 -13.03
C HIS A 80 3.14 -4.14 -13.16
N GLY A 81 3.28 -3.59 -14.37
CA GLY A 81 4.30 -2.60 -14.68
C GLY A 81 4.15 -1.27 -13.94
N ASP A 82 2.95 -0.95 -13.48
CA ASP A 82 2.58 0.25 -12.75
C ASP A 82 2.74 0.10 -11.21
N HIS A 83 3.00 -1.11 -10.72
CA HIS A 83 3.34 -1.43 -9.33
C HIS A 83 4.80 -1.83 -9.18
N LEU A 84 5.28 -2.84 -9.92
CA LEU A 84 6.69 -3.18 -10.01
C LEU A 84 7.34 -2.41 -11.17
N HIS A 85 7.65 -1.13 -10.96
CA HIS A 85 8.24 -0.27 -11.98
C HIS A 85 9.76 -0.19 -11.83
N LEU A 86 10.51 -1.01 -12.61
CA LEU A 86 11.97 -1.10 -12.51
C LEU A 86 12.71 0.23 -12.64
N PRO A 87 12.31 1.16 -13.55
CA PRO A 87 12.93 2.48 -13.59
C PRO A 87 12.77 3.26 -12.28
N SER A 88 11.60 3.19 -11.63
CA SER A 88 11.38 3.85 -10.34
C SER A 88 12.22 3.22 -9.22
N LEU A 89 12.30 1.89 -9.17
CA LEU A 89 13.15 1.20 -8.19
C LEU A 89 14.62 1.59 -8.33
N ARG A 90 15.11 1.84 -9.55
CA ARG A 90 16.50 2.30 -9.80
C ARG A 90 16.76 3.75 -9.43
N MET A 91 15.73 4.53 -9.12
CA MET A 91 15.86 5.92 -8.62
C MET A 91 16.10 5.95 -7.10
N LEU A 92 15.75 4.87 -6.39
CA LEU A 92 15.94 4.73 -4.95
C LEU A 92 17.38 4.36 -4.62
N ASP A 93 17.71 4.39 -3.34
CA ASP A 93 19.01 3.92 -2.85
C ASP A 93 19.24 2.47 -3.31
N PRO A 94 20.42 2.12 -3.85
CA PRO A 94 20.72 0.76 -4.29
C PRO A 94 20.69 -0.28 -3.16
N ASP A 95 20.79 0.14 -1.92
CA ASP A 95 20.73 -0.70 -0.74
C ASP A 95 19.35 -0.76 -0.08
N VAL A 96 18.33 -0.11 -0.70
CA VAL A 96 16.95 -0.20 -0.21
C VAL A 96 16.48 -1.65 -0.19
N ARG A 97 15.83 -2.04 0.91
CA ARG A 97 15.20 -3.37 1.03
C ARG A 97 13.87 -3.39 0.27
N ILE A 98 13.63 -4.45 -0.50
CA ILE A 98 12.43 -4.57 -1.34
C ILE A 98 11.69 -5.85 -0.97
N ALA A 99 10.48 -5.75 -0.44
CA ALA A 99 9.59 -6.87 -0.24
C ALA A 99 8.71 -7.08 -1.48
N VAL A 100 8.62 -8.32 -1.95
CA VAL A 100 7.90 -8.69 -3.17
C VAL A 100 7.16 -10.01 -2.96
N PRO A 101 6.14 -10.32 -3.79
CA PRO A 101 5.55 -11.65 -3.82
C PRO A 101 6.59 -12.73 -4.12
N ARG A 102 6.41 -13.90 -3.49
CA ARG A 102 7.29 -15.06 -3.69
C ARG A 102 7.32 -15.47 -5.15
N GLY A 103 8.53 -15.75 -5.65
CA GLY A 103 8.80 -16.07 -7.05
C GLY A 103 9.41 -14.90 -7.85
N ALA A 104 9.35 -13.66 -7.33
CA ALA A 104 9.91 -12.50 -8.01
C ALA A 104 11.39 -12.23 -7.68
N GLY A 105 11.91 -12.76 -6.57
CA GLY A 105 13.22 -12.38 -6.04
C GLY A 105 14.38 -12.72 -6.94
N ALA A 106 14.43 -13.93 -7.50
CA ALA A 106 15.50 -14.33 -8.40
C ALA A 106 15.54 -13.43 -9.66
N TRP A 107 14.36 -13.06 -10.17
CA TRP A 107 14.22 -12.20 -11.32
C TRP A 107 14.69 -10.76 -11.05
N LEU A 108 14.44 -10.23 -9.85
CA LEU A 108 14.92 -8.92 -9.41
C LEU A 108 16.43 -8.94 -9.13
N ARG A 109 16.93 -9.94 -8.41
CA ARG A 109 18.36 -10.09 -8.13
C ARG A 109 19.20 -10.16 -9.43
N ALA A 110 18.70 -10.88 -10.44
CA ALA A 110 19.33 -10.92 -11.78
C ALA A 110 19.34 -9.53 -12.48
N ARG A 111 18.56 -8.55 -11.98
CA ARG A 111 18.50 -7.16 -12.49
C ARG A 111 19.24 -6.16 -11.60
N GLY A 112 20.01 -6.66 -10.62
CA GLY A 112 20.90 -5.88 -9.77
C GLY A 112 20.30 -5.41 -8.43
N PHE A 113 19.07 -5.80 -8.11
CA PHE A 113 18.47 -5.51 -6.81
C PHE A 113 18.99 -6.52 -5.77
N ARG A 114 19.66 -6.04 -4.71
CA ARG A 114 20.43 -6.91 -3.78
C ARG A 114 19.57 -7.42 -2.64
N TYR A 115 18.81 -6.53 -2.00
CA TYR A 115 18.09 -6.79 -0.75
C TYR A 115 16.62 -7.05 -1.04
N VAL A 116 16.31 -8.27 -1.50
CA VAL A 116 14.96 -8.67 -1.90
C VAL A 116 14.44 -9.74 -0.95
N GLU A 117 13.36 -9.39 -0.24
CA GLU A 117 12.55 -10.29 0.58
C GLU A 117 11.38 -10.82 -0.23
N GLU A 118 11.15 -12.11 -0.18
CA GLU A 118 10.05 -12.76 -0.87
C GLU A 118 9.04 -13.28 0.13
N LEU A 119 7.79 -12.89 -0.03
CA LEU A 119 6.71 -13.22 0.88
C LEU A 119 5.53 -13.87 0.15
N MET A 120 4.89 -14.83 0.81
CA MET A 120 3.56 -15.30 0.47
C MET A 120 2.58 -14.97 1.61
N PRO A 121 1.27 -15.00 1.34
CA PRO A 121 0.27 -14.71 2.36
C PRO A 121 0.49 -15.51 3.66
N GLY A 122 0.50 -14.81 4.80
CA GLY A 122 0.78 -15.37 6.12
C GLY A 122 2.23 -15.27 6.57
N GLU A 123 3.18 -15.04 5.67
CA GLU A 123 4.58 -14.84 6.04
C GLU A 123 4.87 -13.40 6.48
N SER A 124 5.86 -13.24 7.35
CA SER A 124 6.27 -11.93 7.84
C SER A 124 7.77 -11.85 8.05
N PHE A 125 8.31 -10.63 7.98
CA PHE A 125 9.67 -10.31 8.39
C PHE A 125 9.69 -9.04 9.24
N ARG A 126 10.84 -8.80 9.90
CA ARG A 126 11.10 -7.54 10.61
C ARG A 126 12.03 -6.64 9.80
N HIS A 127 11.74 -5.34 9.88
CA HIS A 127 12.59 -4.27 9.39
C HIS A 127 12.70 -3.21 10.49
N GLY A 128 13.78 -3.27 11.27
CA GLY A 128 13.88 -2.53 12.53
C GLY A 128 12.70 -2.84 13.45
N GLU A 129 11.98 -1.81 13.88
CA GLU A 129 10.82 -1.92 14.75
C GLU A 129 9.53 -2.32 13.98
N LEU A 130 9.57 -2.29 12.64
CA LEU A 130 8.43 -2.70 11.84
C LEU A 130 8.33 -4.22 11.72
N ARG A 131 7.10 -4.72 11.76
CA ARG A 131 6.73 -6.04 11.30
C ARG A 131 5.91 -5.92 10.02
N ILE A 132 6.38 -6.55 8.96
CA ILE A 132 5.70 -6.61 7.68
C ILE A 132 5.12 -7.99 7.49
N THR A 133 3.81 -8.09 7.29
CA THR A 133 3.12 -9.36 7.05
C THR A 133 2.45 -9.31 5.69
N ALA A 134 2.75 -10.25 4.79
CA ALA A 134 2.01 -10.40 3.55
C ALA A 134 0.63 -11.04 3.84
N VAL A 135 -0.39 -10.52 3.19
CA VAL A 135 -1.78 -10.99 3.30
C VAL A 135 -2.36 -11.27 1.92
N PRO A 136 -3.42 -12.07 1.79
CA PRO A 136 -4.03 -12.34 0.50
C PRO A 136 -4.51 -11.08 -0.22
N ALA A 137 -4.45 -11.10 -1.55
CA ALA A 137 -5.12 -10.16 -2.44
C ALA A 137 -5.76 -10.94 -3.59
N GLU A 138 -6.95 -10.55 -4.00
CA GLU A 138 -7.68 -11.17 -5.12
C GLU A 138 -7.36 -10.41 -6.41
N HIS A 139 -6.20 -10.70 -6.98
CA HIS A 139 -5.70 -10.04 -8.18
C HIS A 139 -4.68 -10.90 -8.92
N SER A 140 -4.49 -10.62 -10.21
CA SER A 140 -3.46 -11.27 -11.02
C SER A 140 -2.07 -10.73 -10.67
N GLY A 141 -1.15 -11.59 -10.30
CA GLY A 141 0.20 -11.20 -9.89
C GLY A 141 1.25 -11.24 -10.98
N HIS A 142 0.92 -11.72 -12.20
CA HIS A 142 1.92 -11.96 -13.23
C HIS A 142 2.51 -10.67 -13.84
N ARG A 143 3.74 -10.75 -14.32
CA ARG A 143 4.40 -9.65 -15.02
C ARG A 143 3.84 -9.48 -16.43
N TRP A 144 3.17 -8.34 -16.70
CA TRP A 144 2.75 -7.96 -18.05
C TRP A 144 3.96 -7.63 -18.93
N GLY A 145 3.92 -8.11 -20.17
CA GLY A 145 4.91 -7.78 -21.18
C GLY A 145 4.65 -8.57 -22.45
N PRO A 146 5.27 -8.20 -23.59
CA PRO A 146 5.26 -9.03 -24.78
C PRO A 146 5.78 -10.43 -24.42
N ARG A 147 5.29 -11.48 -25.10
CA ARG A 147 5.65 -12.89 -24.84
C ARG A 147 7.17 -13.16 -24.73
N LEU A 148 7.99 -12.29 -25.30
CA LEU A 148 9.45 -12.37 -25.23
C LEU A 148 10.07 -11.73 -23.96
N THR A 149 9.29 -11.02 -23.15
CA THR A 149 9.74 -10.32 -21.92
C THR A 149 9.00 -10.82 -20.68
N HIS A 150 8.52 -12.06 -20.67
CA HIS A 150 7.82 -12.62 -19.54
C HIS A 150 8.67 -12.52 -18.27
N GLY A 151 8.13 -11.86 -17.26
CA GLY A 151 8.56 -11.94 -15.88
C GLY A 151 7.99 -13.19 -15.20
N PRO A 152 8.28 -13.38 -13.92
CA PRO A 152 7.69 -14.46 -13.15
C PRO A 152 6.16 -14.29 -13.04
N ASP A 153 5.48 -15.39 -12.82
CA ASP A 153 4.09 -15.44 -12.41
C ASP A 153 4.05 -15.68 -10.90
N THR A 154 3.34 -14.83 -10.18
CA THR A 154 3.27 -14.85 -8.70
C THR A 154 1.84 -14.55 -8.27
N ASP A 155 1.49 -14.91 -7.04
CA ASP A 155 0.28 -14.39 -6.40
C ASP A 155 0.45 -12.89 -6.12
N ALA A 156 -0.64 -12.13 -6.15
CA ALA A 156 -0.68 -10.77 -5.61
C ALA A 156 -0.81 -10.83 -4.09
N VAL A 157 -0.23 -9.85 -3.39
CA VAL A 157 -0.30 -9.74 -1.93
C VAL A 157 -0.62 -8.31 -1.50
N GLY A 158 -1.39 -8.18 -0.43
CA GLY A 158 -1.39 -6.99 0.39
C GLY A 158 -0.34 -7.08 1.49
N HIS A 159 -0.14 -5.99 2.24
CA HIS A 159 0.78 -5.95 3.36
C HIS A 159 0.13 -5.32 4.59
N LEU A 160 0.35 -5.92 5.77
CA LEU A 160 0.17 -5.25 7.04
C LEU A 160 1.53 -4.73 7.50
N VAL A 161 1.62 -3.44 7.79
CA VAL A 161 2.80 -2.76 8.34
C VAL A 161 2.47 -2.40 9.78
N GLU A 162 3.10 -3.11 10.73
CA GLU A 162 2.84 -2.98 12.16
C GLU A 162 4.07 -2.36 12.84
N GLY A 163 3.89 -1.31 13.62
CA GLY A 163 4.95 -0.63 14.37
C GLY A 163 4.39 0.49 15.25
N ALA A 164 5.08 0.86 16.32
CA ALA A 164 4.68 1.91 17.27
C ALA A 164 3.21 1.80 17.73
N GLY A 165 2.67 0.58 17.88
CA GLY A 165 1.28 0.35 18.26
C GLY A 165 0.24 0.69 17.19
N ARG A 166 0.65 0.85 15.92
CA ARG A 166 -0.20 1.13 14.75
C ARG A 166 -0.10 0.04 13.70
N THR A 167 -1.21 -0.14 12.98
CA THR A 167 -1.31 -1.08 11.86
C THR A 167 -1.78 -0.35 10.60
N VAL A 168 -0.95 -0.35 9.57
CA VAL A 168 -1.29 0.16 8.23
C VAL A 168 -1.51 -1.03 7.30
N TYR A 169 -2.68 -1.11 6.69
CA TYR A 169 -2.98 -2.09 5.64
C TYR A 169 -2.77 -1.46 4.27
N VAL A 170 -1.89 -2.05 3.48
CA VAL A 170 -1.63 -1.71 2.08
C VAL A 170 -2.21 -2.82 1.23
N SER A 171 -3.36 -2.60 0.60
CA SER A 171 -4.02 -3.67 -0.15
C SER A 171 -3.31 -4.06 -1.45
N GLY A 172 -2.59 -3.11 -2.08
CA GLY A 172 -2.26 -3.23 -3.50
C GLY A 172 -3.53 -3.24 -4.34
N ASP A 173 -3.45 -3.80 -5.55
CA ASP A 173 -4.64 -4.09 -6.32
C ASP A 173 -5.28 -5.38 -5.82
N THR A 174 -6.59 -5.33 -5.62
CA THR A 174 -7.38 -6.45 -5.13
C THR A 174 -8.84 -6.29 -5.52
N ASP A 175 -9.56 -7.39 -5.53
CA ASP A 175 -11.01 -7.43 -5.44
C ASP A 175 -11.47 -7.79 -4.01
N LEU A 176 -12.77 -7.87 -3.79
CA LEU A 176 -13.34 -8.38 -2.54
C LEU A 176 -13.02 -9.87 -2.39
N PHE A 177 -12.54 -10.27 -1.21
CA PHE A 177 -12.34 -11.66 -0.85
C PHE A 177 -12.87 -11.95 0.58
N ASP A 178 -13.16 -13.21 0.86
CA ASP A 178 -13.84 -13.57 2.11
C ASP A 178 -12.99 -13.35 3.35
N GLY A 179 -11.66 -13.43 3.23
CA GLY A 179 -10.73 -13.22 4.35
C GLY A 179 -10.59 -11.79 4.85
N MET A 180 -11.18 -10.78 4.19
CA MET A 180 -11.03 -9.36 4.58
C MET A 180 -11.52 -9.08 6.02
N HIS A 181 -12.59 -9.73 6.47
CA HIS A 181 -13.09 -9.56 7.84
C HIS A 181 -12.10 -10.08 8.90
N LEU A 182 -11.29 -11.09 8.58
CA LEU A 182 -10.24 -11.59 9.46
C LEU A 182 -9.07 -10.59 9.56
N LEU A 183 -8.78 -9.86 8.48
CA LEU A 183 -7.83 -8.77 8.51
C LEU A 183 -8.36 -7.62 9.39
N GLY A 184 -9.63 -7.26 9.25
CA GLY A 184 -10.28 -6.25 10.09
C GLY A 184 -10.20 -6.56 11.59
N ALA A 185 -10.32 -7.83 11.98
CA ALA A 185 -10.19 -8.27 13.37
C ALA A 185 -8.79 -8.00 13.98
N ARG A 186 -7.79 -7.65 13.18
CA ARG A 186 -6.44 -7.29 13.64
C ARG A 186 -6.33 -5.83 14.12
N GLY A 187 -7.38 -5.02 13.97
CA GLY A 187 -7.37 -3.62 14.36
C GLY A 187 -6.53 -2.76 13.40
N ILE A 188 -7.08 -2.45 12.24
CA ILE A 188 -6.41 -1.63 11.22
C ILE A 188 -6.62 -0.15 11.55
N ASP A 189 -5.53 0.60 11.78
CA ASP A 189 -5.60 2.05 11.96
C ASP A 189 -5.82 2.77 10.63
N VAL A 190 -5.03 2.41 9.61
CA VAL A 190 -5.12 3.01 8.28
C VAL A 190 -5.16 1.93 7.21
N ALA A 191 -6.11 2.03 6.28
CA ALA A 191 -6.16 1.17 5.09
C ALA A 191 -5.96 1.99 3.82
N LEU A 192 -4.99 1.60 2.99
CA LEU A 192 -4.82 2.11 1.62
C LEU A 192 -5.60 1.21 0.68
N LEU A 193 -6.68 1.73 0.08
CA LEU A 193 -7.59 0.94 -0.76
C LEU A 193 -7.67 1.53 -2.18
N PRO A 194 -7.50 0.70 -3.23
CA PRO A 194 -7.73 1.15 -4.60
C PRO A 194 -9.21 1.44 -4.80
N VAL A 195 -9.51 2.54 -5.50
CA VAL A 195 -10.90 2.95 -5.79
C VAL A 195 -11.18 3.07 -7.28
N TRP A 196 -10.15 2.94 -8.11
CA TRP A 196 -10.26 2.96 -9.57
C TRP A 196 -8.99 2.36 -10.20
N GLY A 197 -8.64 2.85 -11.37
CA GLY A 197 -7.46 2.50 -12.15
C GLY A 197 -7.08 3.64 -13.10
N TRP A 198 -6.58 3.30 -14.26
CA TRP A 198 -6.11 4.24 -15.27
C TRP A 198 -6.90 4.17 -16.59
N GLY A 199 -7.83 3.22 -16.72
CA GLY A 199 -8.59 2.95 -17.93
C GLY A 199 -10.04 3.41 -17.88
N PRO A 200 -10.74 3.35 -19.01
CA PRO A 200 -12.17 3.66 -19.09
C PRO A 200 -13.06 2.56 -18.48
N THR A 201 -12.48 1.41 -18.17
CA THR A 201 -13.12 0.27 -17.53
C THR A 201 -12.12 -0.41 -16.60
N LEU A 202 -12.62 -0.99 -15.51
CA LEU A 202 -11.86 -1.87 -14.64
C LEU A 202 -11.98 -3.32 -15.14
N GLY A 203 -10.86 -4.04 -15.12
CA GLY A 203 -10.87 -5.49 -15.28
C GLY A 203 -11.25 -6.21 -13.99
N PRO A 204 -11.37 -7.55 -14.01
CA PRO A 204 -11.53 -8.34 -12.80
C PRO A 204 -10.33 -8.15 -11.86
N GLY A 205 -10.54 -8.38 -10.56
CA GLY A 205 -9.49 -8.22 -9.56
C GLY A 205 -9.20 -6.76 -9.17
N HIS A 206 -10.18 -5.86 -9.36
CA HIS A 206 -10.06 -4.45 -8.96
C HIS A 206 -11.30 -4.00 -8.21
N LEU A 207 -11.11 -3.15 -7.22
CA LEU A 207 -12.20 -2.45 -6.53
C LEU A 207 -12.59 -1.19 -7.30
N ASP A 208 -13.89 -1.04 -7.56
CA ASP A 208 -14.53 0.24 -7.86
C ASP A 208 -14.96 0.93 -6.54
N PRO A 209 -15.47 2.17 -6.56
CA PRO A 209 -15.86 2.88 -5.34
C PRO A 209 -16.82 2.12 -4.43
N ALA A 210 -17.85 1.47 -4.98
CA ALA A 210 -18.84 0.72 -4.20
C ALA A 210 -18.22 -0.55 -3.58
N ARG A 211 -17.38 -1.27 -4.34
CA ARG A 211 -16.67 -2.45 -3.85
C ARG A 211 -15.61 -2.08 -2.81
N ALA A 212 -14.93 -0.94 -2.98
CA ALA A 212 -14.01 -0.39 -1.98
C ALA A 212 -14.73 -0.03 -0.67
N ALA A 213 -15.94 0.54 -0.74
CA ALA A 213 -16.78 0.77 0.45
C ALA A 213 -17.19 -0.55 1.12
N ALA A 214 -17.54 -1.58 0.35
CA ALA A 214 -17.81 -2.91 0.88
C ALA A 214 -16.55 -3.56 1.52
N ALA A 215 -15.36 -3.34 0.95
CA ALA A 215 -14.09 -3.74 1.57
C ALA A 215 -13.86 -3.01 2.91
N THR A 216 -14.13 -1.70 2.94
CA THR A 216 -14.04 -0.89 4.17
C THR A 216 -14.96 -1.43 5.26
N ALA A 217 -16.20 -1.82 4.92
CA ALA A 217 -17.13 -2.42 5.87
C ALA A 217 -16.63 -3.75 6.46
N ARG A 218 -15.85 -4.53 5.70
CA ARG A 218 -15.24 -5.79 6.16
C ARG A 218 -13.98 -5.56 6.99
N LEU A 219 -13.14 -4.60 6.58
CA LEU A 219 -11.86 -4.27 7.20
C LEU A 219 -12.02 -3.41 8.45
N ARG A 220 -13.02 -2.51 8.47
CA ARG A 220 -13.33 -1.57 9.55
C ARG A 220 -12.11 -0.77 10.03
N PRO A 221 -11.32 -0.15 9.12
CA PRO A 221 -10.19 0.65 9.53
C PRO A 221 -10.66 1.93 10.21
N ARG A 222 -9.83 2.52 11.09
CA ARG A 222 -10.10 3.85 11.65
C ARG A 222 -10.11 4.91 10.55
N VAL A 223 -9.12 4.84 9.64
CA VAL A 223 -8.99 5.73 8.49
C VAL A 223 -8.84 4.90 7.21
N ALA A 224 -9.55 5.28 6.16
CA ALA A 224 -9.37 4.72 4.81
C ALA A 224 -8.85 5.80 3.86
N VAL A 225 -7.78 5.50 3.14
CA VAL A 225 -7.15 6.38 2.17
C VAL A 225 -7.37 5.80 0.77
N PRO A 226 -8.18 6.45 -0.08
CA PRO A 226 -8.36 6.01 -1.46
C PRO A 226 -7.09 6.22 -2.28
N VAL A 227 -6.61 5.17 -2.92
CA VAL A 227 -5.44 5.16 -3.81
C VAL A 227 -5.82 4.62 -5.19
N HIS A 228 -4.85 4.50 -6.10
CA HIS A 228 -4.99 3.95 -7.45
C HIS A 228 -5.94 4.76 -8.34
N TRP A 229 -5.97 6.09 -8.19
CA TRP A 229 -6.79 7.04 -8.94
C TRP A 229 -5.98 8.29 -9.32
N GLY A 230 -6.53 9.12 -10.21
CA GLY A 230 -6.06 10.49 -10.47
C GLY A 230 -4.64 10.64 -11.04
N THR A 231 -3.94 9.57 -11.35
CA THR A 231 -2.50 9.62 -11.64
C THR A 231 -2.13 9.22 -13.04
N LEU A 232 -2.67 8.12 -13.55
CA LEU A 232 -2.31 7.54 -14.85
C LEU A 232 -3.47 7.59 -15.83
N ALA A 233 -3.14 7.83 -17.10
CA ALA A 233 -4.08 7.63 -18.20
C ALA A 233 -3.32 7.11 -19.45
N VAL A 234 -4.02 6.40 -20.33
CA VAL A 234 -3.49 6.04 -21.63
C VAL A 234 -3.19 7.31 -22.41
N ARG A 235 -2.01 7.40 -23.01
CA ARG A 235 -1.57 8.56 -23.76
C ARG A 235 -2.60 8.97 -24.83
N GLY A 236 -3.03 10.24 -24.80
CA GLY A 236 -3.99 10.83 -25.73
C GLY A 236 -5.44 10.81 -25.26
N THR A 237 -5.85 9.90 -24.35
CA THR A 237 -7.26 9.80 -23.93
C THR A 237 -7.78 11.03 -23.18
N THR A 238 -6.90 11.80 -22.56
CA THR A 238 -7.24 13.03 -21.83
C THR A 238 -7.43 14.26 -22.75
N VAL A 239 -7.05 14.16 -24.03
CA VAL A 239 -7.13 15.27 -24.99
C VAL A 239 -8.03 14.95 -26.20
N LEU A 240 -8.30 13.68 -26.49
CA LEU A 240 -9.14 13.27 -27.61
C LEU A 240 -10.59 13.74 -27.44
N PRO A 241 -11.19 14.42 -28.44
CA PRO A 241 -12.61 14.72 -28.44
C PRO A 241 -13.46 13.46 -28.19
N GLY A 242 -14.50 13.56 -27.37
CA GLY A 242 -15.36 12.44 -27.00
C GLY A 242 -14.86 11.58 -25.83
N LEU A 243 -13.54 11.49 -25.59
CA LEU A 243 -12.99 10.74 -24.45
C LEU A 243 -12.61 11.66 -23.27
N ARG A 244 -12.20 12.89 -23.56
CA ARG A 244 -11.68 13.83 -22.55
C ARG A 244 -12.60 14.03 -21.34
N GLY A 245 -13.89 14.22 -21.56
CA GLY A 245 -14.86 14.42 -20.48
C GLY A 245 -14.93 13.19 -19.57
N ARG A 246 -15.17 12.02 -20.18
CA ARG A 246 -15.23 10.74 -19.46
C ARG A 246 -13.94 10.44 -18.68
N MET A 247 -12.78 10.65 -19.32
CA MET A 247 -11.50 10.40 -18.64
C MET A 247 -11.27 11.37 -17.49
N ARG A 248 -11.73 12.63 -17.60
CA ARG A 248 -11.66 13.57 -16.48
C ARG A 248 -12.46 13.05 -15.30
N SER A 249 -13.74 12.69 -15.48
CA SER A 249 -14.55 12.12 -14.40
C SER A 249 -13.91 10.88 -13.77
N LEU A 250 -13.43 9.93 -14.58
CA LEU A 250 -12.78 8.71 -14.07
C LEU A 250 -11.47 8.97 -13.32
N LEU A 251 -10.83 10.10 -13.56
CA LEU A 251 -9.61 10.51 -12.86
C LEU A 251 -9.88 11.29 -11.58
N THR A 252 -11.08 11.87 -11.40
CA THR A 252 -11.35 12.78 -10.28
C THR A 252 -12.50 12.34 -9.37
N GLU A 253 -13.50 11.64 -9.90
CA GLU A 253 -14.72 11.29 -9.15
C GLU A 253 -14.59 10.07 -8.23
N PRO A 254 -13.82 9.02 -8.55
CA PRO A 254 -13.83 7.77 -7.81
C PRO A 254 -13.59 7.91 -6.29
N PRO A 255 -12.63 8.70 -5.79
CA PRO A 255 -12.40 8.82 -4.34
C PRO A 255 -13.57 9.53 -3.63
N HIS A 256 -14.24 10.46 -4.29
CA HIS A 256 -15.40 11.17 -3.74
C HIS A 256 -16.65 10.27 -3.73
N THR A 257 -16.83 9.48 -4.79
CA THR A 257 -17.89 8.46 -4.84
C THR A 257 -17.67 7.42 -3.74
N TYR A 258 -16.42 6.96 -3.57
CA TYR A 258 -16.06 6.04 -2.49
C TYR A 258 -16.39 6.63 -1.10
N ALA A 259 -16.02 7.88 -0.84
CA ALA A 259 -16.32 8.54 0.44
C ALA A 259 -17.84 8.63 0.68
N ALA A 260 -18.64 8.94 -0.36
CA ALA A 260 -20.08 8.96 -0.27
C ALA A 260 -20.68 7.58 0.02
N GLU A 261 -20.17 6.52 -0.61
CA GLU A 261 -20.61 5.13 -0.37
C GLU A 261 -20.28 4.67 1.07
N VAL A 262 -19.08 4.99 1.59
CA VAL A 262 -18.71 4.69 2.98
C VAL A 262 -19.64 5.41 3.95
N ALA A 263 -19.95 6.70 3.70
CA ALA A 263 -20.87 7.46 4.53
C ALA A 263 -22.30 6.88 4.47
N ALA A 264 -22.76 6.44 3.30
CA ALA A 264 -24.08 5.83 3.12
C ALA A 264 -24.21 4.49 3.88
N LEU A 265 -23.11 3.77 4.08
CA LEU A 265 -23.08 2.54 4.90
C LEU A 265 -23.09 2.83 6.41
N GLY A 266 -22.98 4.09 6.84
CA GLY A 266 -22.96 4.47 8.26
C GLY A 266 -21.74 3.92 9.02
N LEU A 267 -20.59 3.80 8.36
CA LEU A 267 -19.36 3.30 8.97
C LEU A 267 -18.64 4.41 9.76
N ASP A 268 -18.06 4.06 10.89
CA ASP A 268 -17.24 4.95 11.74
C ASP A 268 -15.84 5.20 11.15
N THR A 269 -15.60 4.79 9.90
CA THR A 269 -14.34 4.98 9.19
C THR A 269 -14.25 6.39 8.61
N HIS A 270 -13.21 7.14 8.97
CA HIS A 270 -12.88 8.40 8.29
C HIS A 270 -12.26 8.13 6.91
N VAL A 271 -12.80 8.73 5.85
CA VAL A 271 -12.22 8.63 4.51
C VAL A 271 -11.36 9.86 4.23
N ALA A 272 -10.04 9.69 4.21
CA ALA A 272 -9.07 10.74 3.95
C ALA A 272 -8.79 10.87 2.44
N VAL A 273 -9.68 11.55 1.70
CA VAL A 273 -9.47 11.84 0.28
C VAL A 273 -8.32 12.84 0.12
N THR A 274 -7.24 12.40 -0.55
CA THR A 274 -6.01 13.18 -0.69
C THR A 274 -5.60 13.21 -2.15
N GLU A 275 -5.34 14.40 -2.70
CA GLU A 275 -4.86 14.57 -4.07
C GLU A 275 -3.43 13.99 -4.24
N PRO A 276 -3.09 13.41 -5.41
CA PRO A 276 -1.73 12.96 -5.70
C PRO A 276 -0.69 14.07 -5.49
N GLY A 277 0.39 13.75 -4.78
CA GLY A 277 1.47 14.67 -4.43
C GLY A 277 1.23 15.45 -3.12
N ARG A 278 0.21 15.11 -2.34
CA ARG A 278 -0.12 15.78 -1.08
C ARG A 278 0.07 14.88 0.14
N PRO A 279 0.34 15.48 1.32
CA PRO A 279 0.31 14.75 2.59
C PRO A 279 -1.12 14.25 2.87
N VAL A 280 -1.23 13.06 3.44
CA VAL A 280 -2.50 12.50 3.93
C VAL A 280 -2.75 13.07 5.33
N LEU A 281 -3.84 13.79 5.48
CA LEU A 281 -4.24 14.32 6.79
C LEU A 281 -5.03 13.25 7.55
N LEU A 282 -4.43 12.73 8.60
CA LEU A 282 -5.11 11.79 9.50
C LEU A 282 -5.78 12.59 10.63
N PRO A 283 -7.04 12.30 10.97
CA PRO A 283 -7.70 12.92 12.11
C PRO A 283 -7.00 12.50 13.40
N ALA A 284 -6.95 13.39 14.39
CA ALA A 284 -6.40 13.06 15.70
C ALA A 284 -7.15 11.86 16.32
N ALA A 285 -6.42 11.01 17.05
CA ALA A 285 -6.99 9.80 17.65
C ALA A 285 -8.18 10.07 18.58
N THR A 286 -8.32 11.31 19.07
CA THR A 286 -9.41 11.78 19.96
C THR A 286 -10.64 12.28 19.21
N GLU A 287 -10.59 12.42 17.87
CA GLU A 287 -11.71 12.97 17.08
C GLU A 287 -12.62 11.88 16.49
N ILE A 288 -12.24 10.62 16.63
CA ILE A 288 -13.02 9.47 16.17
C ILE A 288 -13.36 8.63 17.41
N ALA A 289 -14.37 9.06 18.15
CA ALA A 289 -14.96 8.33 19.28
C ALA A 289 -16.48 8.24 19.11
#